data_92966eb14278cb3e9e4f8e95622277b8
#
_entry.id   92966eb14278cb3e9e4f8e95622277b8
#
_cell.length_a   1.000
_cell.length_b   1.000
_cell.length_c   1.000
_cell.angle_alpha   90.00
_cell.angle_beta   90.00
_cell.angle_gamma   90.00
#
_symmetry.space_group_name_H-M   'P 1'
#
loop_
_entity.id
_entity.type
_entity.pdbx_description
1 polymer ?
#
loop_
_entity_poly.entity_id
_entity_poly.type
_entity_poly.pdbx_seq_one_letter_code
_entity_poly.pdbx_strand_id
1 'polypeptide(L)'
;MERILLIRFGSLGDVVLTTPAIRAARKAFPDSHIAMVVGNRSADIVSANPHLDEIIIFHRQAKKLSELRRVAALLRERDFSVSIDMQRKFHSSLLAYMGKVNQRIGYHHPGGFLCTIRIPDNENKHSVDRNLDLLKPLGVVDADREPEMFLSREDRDYADSVFEERGLSSKSPVVGMFPGAGWRPRCWSAERFAAIGDLAVEQYEAGVVVFGGPDEADILDTVAQNMKSPVVLMKDRVTLRQLGAMIEKCDLFLSNDTGPMHISVAVKTPTIALFGPGNHIKFQPIGEKHALIRHDVPCSPCKQFTNKCKDNICMKLITVDEVWETIHERLEP
;
A
#
# COMPACT_ATOMS: atom_id res chain seq x y z
N MET A 1 -15.81 -2.98 28.48
CA MET A 1 -15.52 -2.60 27.08
C MET A 1 -14.06 -2.90 26.84
N GLU A 2 -13.76 -3.82 25.93
CA GLU A 2 -12.34 -4.13 25.61
C GLU A 2 -11.68 -2.98 24.87
N ARG A 3 -10.38 -2.81 25.10
CA ARG A 3 -9.59 -1.81 24.41
C ARG A 3 -8.49 -2.54 23.61
N ILE A 4 -8.63 -2.51 22.29
CA ILE A 4 -7.81 -3.29 21.35
C ILE A 4 -6.79 -2.34 20.69
N LEU A 5 -5.53 -2.74 20.69
CA LEU A 5 -4.44 -2.00 20.07
C LEU A 5 -3.89 -2.76 18.85
N LEU A 6 -3.92 -2.14 17.69
CA LEU A 6 -3.26 -2.63 16.49
C LEU A 6 -1.90 -1.91 16.32
N ILE A 7 -0.85 -2.63 15.95
CA ILE A 7 0.50 -2.04 15.81
C ILE A 7 1.06 -2.31 14.42
N ARG A 8 1.22 -1.24 13.63
CA ARG A 8 1.92 -1.29 12.32
C ARG A 8 2.59 0.04 12.03
N PHE A 9 3.90 0.15 12.24
CA PHE A 9 4.66 1.36 11.90
C PHE A 9 4.87 1.52 10.39
N GLY A 10 4.78 0.45 9.68
CA GLY A 10 4.78 0.15 8.25
C GLY A 10 5.71 0.92 7.35
N SER A 11 5.79 0.40 6.14
CA SER A 11 5.79 1.18 4.92
C SER A 11 4.32 1.40 4.49
N LEU A 12 4.10 2.29 3.53
CA LEU A 12 2.79 2.68 3.05
C LEU A 12 1.93 1.44 2.66
N GLY A 13 2.42 0.63 1.73
CA GLY A 13 1.70 -0.59 1.31
C GLY A 13 1.42 -1.57 2.45
N ASP A 14 2.35 -1.71 3.38
CA ASP A 14 2.15 -2.55 4.55
C ASP A 14 0.97 -2.09 5.44
N VAL A 15 0.74 -0.77 5.55
CA VAL A 15 -0.39 -0.23 6.32
C VAL A 15 -1.69 -0.46 5.56
N VAL A 16 -1.72 -0.25 4.24
CA VAL A 16 -2.89 -0.59 3.41
C VAL A 16 -3.29 -2.06 3.61
N LEU A 17 -2.32 -2.97 3.61
CA LEU A 17 -2.56 -4.41 3.78
C LEU A 17 -2.99 -4.82 5.20
N THR A 18 -3.09 -3.87 6.16
CA THR A 18 -3.72 -4.13 7.46
C THR A 18 -5.21 -3.80 7.50
N THR A 19 -5.73 -3.07 6.53
CA THR A 19 -7.11 -2.56 6.57
C THR A 19 -8.17 -3.67 6.63
N PRO A 20 -8.00 -4.84 5.96
CA PRO A 20 -8.92 -5.97 6.16
C PRO A 20 -8.94 -6.47 7.62
N ALA A 21 -7.80 -6.48 8.29
CA ALA A 21 -7.73 -6.90 9.69
C ALA A 21 -8.33 -5.85 10.64
N ILE A 22 -8.21 -4.55 10.32
CA ILE A 22 -8.89 -3.47 11.06
C ILE A 22 -10.40 -3.65 10.95
N ARG A 23 -10.95 -3.83 9.73
CA ARG A 23 -12.37 -4.09 9.49
C ARG A 23 -12.86 -5.34 10.20
N ALA A 24 -12.09 -6.43 10.12
CA ALA A 24 -12.42 -7.69 10.78
C ALA A 24 -12.46 -7.56 12.32
N ALA A 25 -11.53 -6.81 12.91
CA ALA A 25 -11.52 -6.52 14.34
C ALA A 25 -12.77 -5.72 14.75
N ARG A 26 -13.14 -4.67 14.01
CA ARG A 26 -14.36 -3.89 14.30
C ARG A 26 -15.62 -4.72 14.17
N LYS A 27 -15.71 -5.57 13.13
CA LYS A 27 -16.88 -6.46 12.94
C LYS A 27 -17.03 -7.46 14.08
N ALA A 28 -15.93 -8.00 14.59
CA ALA A 28 -15.95 -8.95 15.69
C ALA A 28 -16.17 -8.27 17.06
N PHE A 29 -15.71 -7.05 17.22
CA PHE A 29 -15.76 -6.29 18.49
C PHE A 29 -16.39 -4.91 18.29
N PRO A 30 -17.70 -4.83 17.96
CA PRO A 30 -18.36 -3.58 17.56
C PRO A 30 -18.35 -2.51 18.66
N ASP A 31 -18.40 -2.91 19.92
CA ASP A 31 -18.45 -2.01 21.08
C ASP A 31 -17.08 -1.75 21.71
N SER A 32 -16.00 -2.32 21.18
CA SER A 32 -14.65 -2.14 21.69
C SER A 32 -14.02 -0.84 21.21
N HIS A 33 -13.16 -0.25 22.03
CA HIS A 33 -12.30 0.86 21.58
C HIS A 33 -11.10 0.28 20.82
N ILE A 34 -11.02 0.54 19.52
CA ILE A 34 -9.96 0.05 18.64
C ILE A 34 -9.03 1.20 18.26
N ALA A 35 -7.77 1.12 18.71
CA ALA A 35 -6.74 2.09 18.38
C ALA A 35 -5.63 1.46 17.52
N MET A 36 -4.96 2.28 16.72
CA MET A 36 -3.82 1.84 15.92
C MET A 36 -2.59 2.72 16.14
N VAL A 37 -1.46 2.08 16.47
CA VAL A 37 -0.15 2.75 16.39
C VAL A 37 0.38 2.61 14.97
N VAL A 38 0.57 3.75 14.31
CA VAL A 38 1.03 3.83 12.91
C VAL A 38 2.16 4.84 12.76
N GLY A 39 3.05 4.62 11.80
CA GLY A 39 4.12 5.57 11.48
C GLY A 39 3.59 6.85 10.83
N ASN A 40 4.16 7.99 11.19
CA ASN A 40 3.73 9.31 10.73
C ASN A 40 3.62 9.46 9.20
N ARG A 41 4.44 8.75 8.41
CA ARG A 41 4.41 8.82 6.94
C ARG A 41 3.26 8.01 6.30
N SER A 42 2.62 7.14 7.06
CA SER A 42 1.57 6.24 6.55
C SER A 42 0.24 6.44 7.28
N ALA A 43 0.17 7.41 8.20
CA ALA A 43 -1.01 7.65 9.02
C ALA A 43 -2.24 8.04 8.18
N ASP A 44 -2.03 8.79 7.10
CA ASP A 44 -3.11 9.21 6.20
C ASP A 44 -3.90 8.05 5.60
N ILE A 45 -3.27 6.88 5.42
CA ILE A 45 -3.94 5.67 4.91
C ILE A 45 -5.13 5.26 5.79
N VAL A 46 -5.00 5.43 7.09
CA VAL A 46 -6.00 4.98 8.06
C VAL A 46 -6.69 6.13 8.81
N SER A 47 -6.32 7.39 8.53
CA SER A 47 -6.81 8.55 9.30
C SER A 47 -8.31 8.79 9.20
N ALA A 48 -8.94 8.38 8.09
CA ALA A 48 -10.38 8.46 7.89
C ALA A 48 -11.09 7.10 8.04
N ASN A 49 -10.41 6.08 8.57
CA ASN A 49 -10.95 4.74 8.66
C ASN A 49 -12.02 4.66 9.80
N PRO A 50 -13.31 4.41 9.48
CA PRO A 50 -14.40 4.40 10.46
C PRO A 50 -14.33 3.23 11.44
N HIS A 51 -13.46 2.26 11.18
CA HIS A 51 -13.26 1.09 12.03
C HIS A 51 -12.24 1.34 13.17
N LEU A 52 -11.61 2.52 13.21
CA LEU A 52 -10.68 2.95 14.24
C LEU A 52 -11.27 4.11 15.06
N ASP A 53 -11.16 4.04 16.36
CA ASP A 53 -11.56 5.13 17.27
C ASP A 53 -10.39 6.08 17.56
N GLU A 54 -9.15 5.58 17.47
CA GLU A 54 -7.96 6.37 17.77
C GLU A 54 -6.76 5.97 16.92
N ILE A 55 -5.99 6.98 16.50
CA ILE A 55 -4.71 6.79 15.81
C ILE A 55 -3.60 7.39 16.65
N ILE A 56 -2.62 6.56 17.00
CA ILE A 56 -1.45 6.94 17.79
C ILE A 56 -0.24 7.01 16.85
N ILE A 57 0.28 8.20 16.64
CA ILE A 57 1.41 8.40 15.73
C ILE A 57 2.73 7.98 16.37
N PHE A 58 3.49 7.14 15.64
CA PHE A 58 4.87 6.77 15.94
C PHE A 58 5.82 7.52 14.99
N HIS A 59 6.66 8.41 15.54
CA HIS A 59 7.60 9.22 14.75
C HIS A 59 8.89 8.44 14.46
N ARG A 60 8.98 7.86 13.26
CA ARG A 60 10.11 7.00 12.88
C ARG A 60 11.46 7.71 12.79
N GLN A 61 11.46 9.04 12.63
CA GLN A 61 12.67 9.89 12.60
C GLN A 61 13.18 10.27 13.97
N ALA A 62 12.35 10.15 15.01
CA ALA A 62 12.75 10.45 16.38
C ALA A 62 13.78 9.42 16.92
N LYS A 63 14.49 9.80 17.98
CA LYS A 63 15.35 8.86 18.71
C LYS A 63 14.51 7.68 19.18
N LYS A 64 14.80 6.50 18.69
CA LYS A 64 13.96 5.28 18.82
C LYS A 64 13.54 4.98 20.25
N LEU A 65 14.45 5.12 21.23
CA LEU A 65 14.14 4.83 22.63
C LEU A 65 13.23 5.88 23.26
N SER A 66 13.40 7.15 22.94
CA SER A 66 12.53 8.23 23.45
C SER A 66 11.12 8.09 22.90
N GLU A 67 11.00 7.77 21.63
CA GLU A 67 9.70 7.57 20.98
C GLU A 67 8.97 6.35 21.51
N LEU A 68 9.68 5.23 21.71
CA LEU A 68 9.12 4.05 22.39
C LEU A 68 8.58 4.39 23.78
N ARG A 69 9.35 5.15 24.58
CA ARG A 69 8.92 5.59 25.93
C ARG A 69 7.70 6.50 25.88
N ARG A 70 7.68 7.47 24.95
CA ARG A 70 6.56 8.39 24.75
C ARG A 70 5.27 7.62 24.41
N VAL A 71 5.32 6.77 23.39
CA VAL A 71 4.15 6.01 22.97
C VAL A 71 3.75 4.99 24.05
N ALA A 72 4.69 4.30 24.69
CA ALA A 72 4.38 3.38 25.79
C ALA A 72 3.69 4.08 27.00
N ALA A 73 4.02 5.34 27.29
CA ALA A 73 3.32 6.11 28.30
C ALA A 73 1.85 6.34 27.91
N LEU A 74 1.61 6.74 26.66
CA LEU A 74 0.25 6.87 26.11
C LEU A 74 -0.53 5.55 26.17
N LEU A 75 0.10 4.42 25.85
CA LEU A 75 -0.56 3.11 25.92
C LEU A 75 -0.97 2.76 27.35
N ARG A 76 -0.12 3.07 28.35
CA ARG A 76 -0.46 2.85 29.77
C ARG A 76 -1.64 3.69 30.25
N GLU A 77 -1.70 4.96 29.83
CA GLU A 77 -2.81 5.85 30.17
C GLU A 77 -4.15 5.35 29.58
N ARG A 78 -4.09 4.72 28.41
CA ARG A 78 -5.27 4.21 27.69
C ARG A 78 -5.71 2.81 28.12
N ASP A 79 -4.90 2.09 28.88
CA ASP A 79 -5.18 0.78 29.47
C ASP A 79 -5.71 -0.25 28.47
N PHE A 80 -4.95 -0.52 27.41
CA PHE A 80 -5.30 -1.53 26.40
C PHE A 80 -5.23 -2.95 26.98
N SER A 81 -6.32 -3.72 26.82
CA SER A 81 -6.39 -5.12 27.25
C SER A 81 -5.67 -6.08 26.30
N VAL A 82 -5.77 -5.80 25.00
CA VAL A 82 -5.21 -6.65 23.93
C VAL A 82 -4.40 -5.82 22.95
N SER A 83 -3.25 -6.35 22.50
CA SER A 83 -2.52 -5.81 21.35
C SER A 83 -2.26 -6.87 20.29
N ILE A 84 -2.31 -6.43 19.02
CA ILE A 84 -2.10 -7.24 17.82
C ILE A 84 -0.91 -6.64 17.07
N ASP A 85 0.25 -7.32 17.13
CA ASP A 85 1.51 -6.88 16.55
C ASP A 85 1.66 -7.36 15.10
N MET A 86 1.21 -6.54 14.15
CA MET A 86 1.35 -6.78 12.71
C MET A 86 2.73 -6.36 12.17
N GLN A 87 3.58 -5.70 12.98
CA GLN A 87 4.87 -5.15 12.56
C GLN A 87 5.98 -6.20 12.52
N ARG A 88 5.92 -7.24 13.37
CA ARG A 88 6.90 -8.34 13.44
C ARG A 88 8.35 -7.88 13.67
N LYS A 89 8.53 -6.93 14.56
CA LYS A 89 9.85 -6.41 14.95
C LYS A 89 9.95 -6.39 16.48
N PHE A 90 11.15 -6.63 17.01
CA PHE A 90 11.38 -6.58 18.46
C PHE A 90 10.81 -5.32 19.13
N HIS A 91 10.99 -4.16 18.52
CA HIS A 91 10.54 -2.91 19.13
C HIS A 91 9.02 -2.69 19.11
N SER A 92 8.24 -3.36 18.23
CA SER A 92 6.79 -3.33 18.31
C SER A 92 6.27 -4.18 19.48
N SER A 93 6.83 -5.37 19.65
CA SER A 93 6.51 -6.22 20.79
C SER A 93 6.98 -5.59 22.12
N LEU A 94 8.15 -4.92 22.12
CA LEU A 94 8.64 -4.16 23.27
C LEU A 94 7.71 -2.99 23.61
N LEU A 95 7.18 -2.29 22.59
CA LEU A 95 6.24 -1.19 22.81
C LEU A 95 4.98 -1.66 23.58
N ALA A 96 4.36 -2.76 23.12
CA ALA A 96 3.19 -3.33 23.78
C ALA A 96 3.50 -3.81 25.21
N TYR A 97 4.68 -4.41 25.42
CA TYR A 97 5.15 -4.80 26.75
C TYR A 97 5.36 -3.59 27.67
N MET A 98 6.07 -2.56 27.21
CA MET A 98 6.27 -1.30 27.95
C MET A 98 4.97 -0.57 28.21
N GLY A 99 3.99 -0.68 27.31
CA GLY A 99 2.63 -0.16 27.44
C GLY A 99 1.78 -0.91 28.46
N LYS A 100 2.30 -2.01 29.07
CA LYS A 100 1.62 -2.90 30.03
C LYS A 100 0.35 -3.53 29.47
N VAL A 101 0.28 -3.75 28.14
CA VAL A 101 -0.83 -4.48 27.55
C VAL A 101 -0.81 -5.94 28.01
N ASN A 102 -1.91 -6.44 28.53
CA ASN A 102 -1.95 -7.75 29.19
C ASN A 102 -1.82 -8.88 28.14
N GLN A 103 -2.69 -8.91 27.15
CA GLN A 103 -2.68 -9.92 26.10
C GLN A 103 -1.97 -9.34 24.85
N ARG A 104 -0.85 -9.90 24.48
CA ARG A 104 -0.02 -9.43 23.37
C ARG A 104 0.11 -10.53 22.32
N ILE A 105 -0.64 -10.36 21.23
CA ILE A 105 -0.68 -11.32 20.12
C ILE A 105 0.33 -10.88 19.06
N GLY A 106 1.16 -11.80 18.61
CA GLY A 106 2.14 -11.55 17.58
C GLY A 106 2.65 -12.84 16.94
N TYR A 107 3.57 -12.72 16.00
CA TYR A 107 4.17 -13.86 15.35
C TYR A 107 5.33 -14.45 16.14
N HIS A 108 5.56 -15.74 15.94
CA HIS A 108 6.76 -16.42 16.42
C HIS A 108 7.98 -15.97 15.57
N HIS A 109 8.78 -15.09 16.14
CA HIS A 109 10.04 -14.60 15.55
C HIS A 109 11.04 -14.24 16.67
N PRO A 110 12.35 -14.07 16.40
CA PRO A 110 13.35 -13.82 17.45
C PRO A 110 13.04 -12.65 18.39
N GLY A 111 12.30 -11.64 17.91
CA GLY A 111 11.86 -10.49 18.73
C GLY A 111 10.49 -10.65 19.38
N GLY A 112 9.76 -11.72 19.08
CA GLY A 112 8.37 -11.93 19.51
C GLY A 112 8.22 -12.58 20.89
N PHE A 113 9.30 -12.84 21.63
CA PHE A 113 9.25 -13.47 22.95
C PHE A 113 8.50 -12.65 24.00
N LEU A 114 8.29 -11.35 23.77
CA LEU A 114 7.49 -10.47 24.62
C LEU A 114 5.98 -10.61 24.36
N CYS A 115 5.56 -11.29 23.29
CA CYS A 115 4.16 -11.62 23.06
C CYS A 115 3.71 -12.77 23.99
N THR A 116 2.49 -12.66 24.53
CA THR A 116 1.87 -13.69 25.38
C THR A 116 1.26 -14.81 24.54
N ILE A 117 0.76 -14.48 23.35
CA ILE A 117 0.25 -15.40 22.35
C ILE A 117 1.08 -15.24 21.08
N ARG A 118 1.69 -16.34 20.65
CA ARG A 118 2.55 -16.35 19.45
C ARG A 118 2.00 -17.34 18.43
N ILE A 119 1.70 -16.85 17.25
CA ILE A 119 1.25 -17.70 16.13
C ILE A 119 2.41 -17.99 15.16
N PRO A 120 2.40 -19.13 14.46
CA PRO A 120 3.36 -19.42 13.40
C PRO A 120 3.33 -18.35 12.30
N ASP A 121 4.50 -17.89 11.86
CA ASP A 121 4.63 -16.98 10.74
C ASP A 121 4.82 -17.75 9.43
N ASN A 122 3.80 -17.81 8.59
CA ASN A 122 3.87 -18.45 7.29
C ASN A 122 4.26 -17.43 6.21
N GLU A 123 5.53 -17.44 5.83
CA GLU A 123 6.06 -16.51 4.83
C GLU A 123 5.53 -16.76 3.40
N ASN A 124 4.89 -17.88 3.14
CA ASN A 124 4.28 -18.23 1.86
C ASN A 124 2.81 -17.77 1.74
N LYS A 125 2.31 -17.01 2.73
CA LYS A 125 0.99 -16.40 2.69
C LYS A 125 1.08 -14.94 2.27
N HIS A 126 0.00 -14.46 1.64
CA HIS A 126 -0.18 -13.04 1.39
C HIS A 126 -0.20 -12.22 2.69
N SER A 127 0.29 -10.98 2.65
CA SER A 127 0.41 -10.14 3.85
C SER A 127 -0.94 -9.84 4.51
N VAL A 128 -2.02 -9.75 3.74
CA VAL A 128 -3.38 -9.63 4.27
C VAL A 128 -3.75 -10.85 5.11
N ASP A 129 -3.57 -12.05 4.57
CA ASP A 129 -3.91 -13.30 5.28
C ASP A 129 -3.09 -13.43 6.56
N ARG A 130 -1.82 -13.02 6.50
CA ARG A 130 -0.95 -13.00 7.68
C ARG A 130 -1.48 -12.04 8.75
N ASN A 131 -1.93 -10.84 8.36
CA ASN A 131 -2.52 -9.90 9.31
C ASN A 131 -3.83 -10.44 9.91
N LEU A 132 -4.67 -11.11 9.11
CA LEU A 132 -5.90 -11.76 9.57
C LEU A 132 -5.63 -12.96 10.48
N ASP A 133 -4.58 -13.75 10.22
CA ASP A 133 -4.18 -14.87 11.08
C ASP A 133 -3.94 -14.42 12.54
N LEU A 134 -3.49 -13.17 12.77
CA LEU A 134 -3.27 -12.61 14.11
C LEU A 134 -4.56 -12.39 14.90
N LEU A 135 -5.72 -12.37 14.25
CA LEU A 135 -7.03 -12.23 14.89
C LEU A 135 -7.65 -13.59 15.30
N LYS A 136 -7.12 -14.71 14.78
CA LYS A 136 -7.64 -16.05 15.08
C LYS A 136 -7.68 -16.41 16.58
N PRO A 137 -6.67 -16.04 17.40
CA PRO A 137 -6.74 -16.26 18.84
C PRO A 137 -7.89 -15.52 19.54
N LEU A 138 -8.49 -14.53 18.88
CA LEU A 138 -9.65 -13.78 19.34
C LEU A 138 -10.99 -14.31 18.74
N GLY A 139 -10.95 -15.44 18.03
CA GLY A 139 -12.12 -16.07 17.44
C GLY A 139 -12.53 -15.55 16.05
N VAL A 140 -11.73 -14.67 15.43
CA VAL A 140 -12.00 -14.15 14.09
C VAL A 140 -11.39 -15.11 13.06
N VAL A 141 -12.23 -15.82 12.30
CA VAL A 141 -11.78 -16.86 11.36
C VAL A 141 -12.11 -16.56 9.90
N ASP A 142 -13.27 -15.99 9.62
CA ASP A 142 -13.72 -15.65 8.28
C ASP A 142 -13.79 -14.13 8.12
N ALA A 143 -12.90 -13.59 7.31
CA ALA A 143 -12.83 -12.17 7.06
C ALA A 143 -12.58 -11.88 5.59
N ASP A 144 -13.24 -10.85 5.09
CA ASP A 144 -12.99 -10.31 3.77
C ASP A 144 -11.55 -9.80 3.67
N ARG A 145 -10.89 -10.14 2.55
CA ARG A 145 -9.47 -9.89 2.29
C ARG A 145 -9.19 -8.58 1.54
N GLU A 146 -10.23 -7.95 0.99
CA GLU A 146 -10.04 -6.77 0.16
C GLU A 146 -9.53 -5.57 0.98
N PRO A 147 -8.39 -4.97 0.60
CA PRO A 147 -7.94 -3.71 1.19
C PRO A 147 -8.93 -2.57 0.93
N GLU A 148 -8.93 -1.60 1.82
CA GLU A 148 -9.78 -0.42 1.72
C GLU A 148 -9.04 0.84 2.17
N MET A 149 -9.41 1.97 1.59
CA MET A 149 -8.96 3.29 2.00
C MET A 149 -10.14 4.25 1.95
N PHE A 150 -10.38 4.93 3.06
CA PHE A 150 -11.50 5.87 3.17
C PHE A 150 -11.05 7.28 2.79
N LEU A 151 -11.78 7.88 1.89
CA LEU A 151 -11.52 9.22 1.36
C LEU A 151 -12.63 10.16 1.84
N SER A 152 -12.26 11.33 2.32
CA SER A 152 -13.23 12.36 2.71
C SER A 152 -13.79 13.05 1.46
N ARG A 153 -14.85 13.83 1.65
CA ARG A 153 -15.39 14.68 0.59
C ARG A 153 -14.34 15.71 0.11
N GLU A 154 -13.59 16.28 1.04
CA GLU A 154 -12.51 17.24 0.72
C GLU A 154 -11.40 16.63 -0.14
N ASP A 155 -11.05 15.36 0.10
CA ASP A 155 -10.07 14.65 -0.73
C ASP A 155 -10.58 14.47 -2.17
N ARG A 156 -11.87 14.15 -2.35
CA ARG A 156 -12.52 14.02 -3.67
C ARG A 156 -12.70 15.37 -4.36
N ASP A 157 -13.19 16.39 -3.64
CA ASP A 157 -13.34 17.75 -4.18
C ASP A 157 -11.98 18.29 -4.67
N TYR A 158 -10.88 17.98 -3.95
CA TYR A 158 -9.51 18.28 -4.39
C TYR A 158 -9.16 17.56 -5.70
N ALA A 159 -9.42 16.25 -5.78
CA ALA A 159 -9.14 15.48 -7.00
C ALA A 159 -9.99 15.98 -8.19
N ASP A 160 -11.26 16.33 -7.96
CA ASP A 160 -12.14 16.89 -8.98
C ASP A 160 -11.57 18.21 -9.53
N SER A 161 -11.15 19.13 -8.66
CA SER A 161 -10.57 20.41 -9.08
C SER A 161 -9.27 20.23 -9.87
N VAL A 162 -8.40 19.31 -9.47
CA VAL A 162 -7.14 19.01 -10.18
C VAL A 162 -7.43 18.39 -11.55
N PHE A 163 -8.38 17.46 -11.65
CA PHE A 163 -8.72 16.82 -12.92
C PHE A 163 -9.36 17.81 -13.90
N GLU A 164 -10.18 18.73 -13.40
CA GLU A 164 -10.75 19.82 -14.21
C GLU A 164 -9.67 20.79 -14.70
N GLU A 165 -8.82 21.30 -13.81
CA GLU A 165 -7.71 22.20 -14.14
C GLU A 165 -6.76 21.61 -15.18
N ARG A 166 -6.50 20.31 -15.10
CA ARG A 166 -5.58 19.60 -16.00
C ARG A 166 -6.27 19.04 -17.26
N GLY A 167 -7.57 19.28 -17.45
CA GLY A 167 -8.32 18.85 -18.63
C GLY A 167 -8.57 17.33 -18.68
N LEU A 168 -8.44 16.63 -17.56
CA LEU A 168 -8.68 15.18 -17.46
C LEU A 168 -10.17 14.85 -17.33
N SER A 169 -10.98 15.76 -16.78
CA SER A 169 -12.43 15.53 -16.56
C SER A 169 -13.23 15.32 -17.84
N SER A 170 -12.71 15.76 -19.00
CA SER A 170 -13.32 15.56 -20.31
C SER A 170 -12.83 14.30 -21.03
N LYS A 171 -11.94 13.53 -20.42
CA LYS A 171 -11.35 12.32 -20.97
C LYS A 171 -12.00 11.06 -20.40
N SER A 172 -12.18 10.06 -21.24
CA SER A 172 -12.59 8.69 -20.87
C SER A 172 -12.10 7.73 -21.94
N PRO A 173 -11.28 6.73 -21.58
CA PRO A 173 -10.80 6.45 -20.23
C PRO A 173 -9.70 7.42 -19.76
N VAL A 174 -9.46 7.45 -18.43
CA VAL A 174 -8.28 8.05 -17.81
C VAL A 174 -7.37 6.94 -17.31
N VAL A 175 -6.15 6.90 -17.82
CA VAL A 175 -5.12 5.92 -17.43
C VAL A 175 -4.10 6.59 -16.50
N GLY A 176 -4.10 6.14 -15.25
CA GLY A 176 -3.12 6.55 -14.25
C GLY A 176 -1.88 5.67 -14.28
N MET A 177 -0.69 6.24 -14.16
CA MET A 177 0.57 5.50 -14.14
C MET A 177 1.46 5.92 -12.99
N PHE A 178 2.13 4.95 -12.34
CA PHE A 178 3.15 5.21 -11.32
C PHE A 178 4.46 4.48 -11.67
N PRO A 179 5.40 5.14 -12.36
CA PRO A 179 6.66 4.53 -12.83
C PRO A 179 7.73 4.43 -11.74
N GLY A 180 7.56 5.10 -10.60
CA GLY A 180 8.47 5.08 -9.48
C GLY A 180 8.40 3.81 -8.63
N ALA A 181 9.44 3.57 -7.84
CA ALA A 181 9.45 2.62 -6.72
C ALA A 181 10.59 2.96 -5.76
N GLY A 182 10.36 2.76 -4.45
CA GLY A 182 11.39 3.01 -3.43
C GLY A 182 12.63 2.12 -3.50
N TRP A 183 12.67 1.15 -4.40
CA TRP A 183 13.81 0.30 -4.74
C TRP A 183 13.92 0.17 -6.26
N ARG A 184 14.90 0.85 -6.85
CA ARG A 184 15.09 0.99 -8.32
C ARG A 184 14.94 -0.30 -9.13
N PRO A 185 15.45 -1.48 -8.69
CA PRO A 185 15.26 -2.72 -9.43
C PRO A 185 13.79 -3.15 -9.64
N ARG A 186 12.83 -2.54 -8.92
CA ARG A 186 11.39 -2.76 -9.16
C ARG A 186 10.84 -1.90 -10.29
N CYS A 187 11.56 -0.88 -10.73
CA CYS A 187 11.06 0.01 -11.77
C CYS A 187 11.14 -0.65 -13.16
N TRP A 188 10.00 -0.69 -13.84
CA TRP A 188 9.95 -0.89 -15.28
C TRP A 188 10.45 0.37 -15.96
N SER A 189 10.95 0.29 -17.21
CA SER A 189 11.61 1.45 -17.80
C SER A 189 10.61 2.57 -18.13
N ALA A 190 11.06 3.82 -18.00
CA ALA A 190 10.26 5.00 -18.27
C ALA A 190 9.79 5.06 -19.73
N GLU A 191 10.66 4.61 -20.66
CA GLU A 191 10.35 4.55 -22.10
C GLU A 191 9.20 3.59 -22.39
N ARG A 192 9.10 2.50 -21.65
CA ARG A 192 7.99 1.54 -21.81
C ARG A 192 6.68 2.07 -21.22
N PHE A 193 6.73 2.80 -20.09
CA PHE A 193 5.58 3.55 -19.59
C PHE A 193 5.10 4.58 -20.61
N ALA A 194 6.04 5.31 -21.24
CA ALA A 194 5.72 6.27 -22.29
C ALA A 194 5.04 5.61 -23.49
N ALA A 195 5.53 4.46 -23.94
CA ALA A 195 4.93 3.71 -25.03
C ALA A 195 3.48 3.26 -24.72
N ILE A 196 3.22 2.83 -23.48
CA ILE A 196 1.85 2.53 -23.02
C ILE A 196 0.97 3.77 -23.04
N GLY A 197 1.49 4.92 -22.57
CA GLY A 197 0.76 6.19 -22.59
C GLY A 197 0.37 6.60 -24.02
N ASP A 198 1.31 6.48 -24.97
CA ASP A 198 1.05 6.78 -26.39
C ASP A 198 -0.04 5.85 -26.96
N LEU A 199 0.05 4.53 -26.71
CA LEU A 199 -0.95 3.57 -27.14
C LEU A 199 -2.35 3.86 -26.56
N ALA A 200 -2.42 4.26 -25.28
CA ALA A 200 -3.68 4.62 -24.64
C ALA A 200 -4.34 5.85 -25.30
N VAL A 201 -3.54 6.86 -25.65
CA VAL A 201 -4.04 8.04 -26.36
C VAL A 201 -4.43 7.71 -27.80
N GLU A 202 -3.60 6.94 -28.53
CA GLU A 202 -3.82 6.60 -29.93
C GLU A 202 -5.06 5.72 -30.13
N GLN A 203 -5.32 4.76 -29.25
CA GLN A 203 -6.40 3.80 -29.43
C GLN A 203 -7.72 4.18 -28.74
N TYR A 204 -7.64 4.93 -27.63
CA TYR A 204 -8.83 5.27 -26.81
C TYR A 204 -9.05 6.77 -26.63
N GLU A 205 -8.22 7.64 -27.19
CA GLU A 205 -8.22 9.09 -26.87
C GLU A 205 -8.10 9.35 -25.36
N ALA A 206 -7.45 8.43 -24.64
CA ALA A 206 -7.37 8.43 -23.19
C ALA A 206 -6.71 9.70 -22.62
N GLY A 207 -7.16 10.10 -21.45
CA GLY A 207 -6.38 10.99 -20.59
C GLY A 207 -5.27 10.19 -19.91
N VAL A 208 -4.01 10.62 -20.06
CA VAL A 208 -2.88 9.96 -19.41
C VAL A 208 -2.33 10.83 -18.29
N VAL A 209 -2.27 10.27 -17.07
CA VAL A 209 -1.73 10.96 -15.90
C VAL A 209 -0.64 10.12 -15.24
N VAL A 210 0.54 10.72 -15.04
CA VAL A 210 1.69 10.06 -14.40
C VAL A 210 1.90 10.67 -13.02
N PHE A 211 1.80 9.83 -12.01
CA PHE A 211 1.96 10.21 -10.61
C PHE A 211 3.36 9.91 -10.10
N GLY A 212 3.89 10.79 -9.26
CA GLY A 212 5.12 10.57 -8.50
C GLY A 212 5.28 11.62 -7.42
N GLY A 213 6.12 11.31 -6.43
CA GLY A 213 6.53 12.27 -5.42
C GLY A 213 7.71 13.15 -5.89
N PRO A 214 8.12 14.12 -5.06
CA PRO A 214 9.27 14.96 -5.37
C PRO A 214 10.58 14.19 -5.60
N ASP A 215 10.73 13.04 -4.97
CA ASP A 215 11.92 12.18 -5.11
C ASP A 215 11.90 11.36 -6.43
N GLU A 216 10.79 11.43 -7.18
CA GLU A 216 10.54 10.69 -8.41
C GLU A 216 10.38 11.60 -9.64
N ALA A 217 10.63 12.91 -9.48
CA ALA A 217 10.47 13.89 -10.55
C ALA A 217 11.25 13.52 -11.82
N ASP A 218 12.49 13.05 -11.70
CA ASP A 218 13.34 12.67 -12.82
C ASP A 218 12.74 11.55 -13.67
N ILE A 219 12.11 10.54 -13.06
CA ILE A 219 11.48 9.45 -13.82
C ILE A 219 10.22 9.93 -14.53
N LEU A 220 9.45 10.84 -13.91
CA LEU A 220 8.28 11.45 -14.55
C LEU A 220 8.69 12.26 -15.76
N ASP A 221 9.74 13.07 -15.64
CA ASP A 221 10.30 13.85 -16.77
C ASP A 221 10.79 12.94 -17.89
N THR A 222 11.43 11.82 -17.55
CA THR A 222 11.85 10.84 -18.54
C THR A 222 10.66 10.21 -19.28
N VAL A 223 9.56 9.88 -18.59
CA VAL A 223 8.33 9.41 -19.23
C VAL A 223 7.80 10.46 -20.20
N ALA A 224 7.63 11.72 -19.75
CA ALA A 224 7.10 12.79 -20.58
C ALA A 224 7.97 13.09 -21.81
N GLN A 225 9.30 13.04 -21.67
CA GLN A 225 10.23 13.25 -22.80
C GLN A 225 10.17 12.14 -23.86
N ASN A 226 9.78 10.93 -23.47
CA ASN A 226 9.65 9.80 -24.39
C ASN A 226 8.22 9.64 -24.96
N MET A 227 7.21 10.27 -24.36
CA MET A 227 5.87 10.30 -24.92
C MET A 227 5.77 11.25 -26.09
N LYS A 228 5.03 10.86 -27.13
CA LYS A 228 4.65 11.68 -28.29
C LYS A 228 3.31 12.37 -28.07
N SER A 229 2.45 11.74 -27.28
CA SER A 229 1.11 12.20 -26.95
C SER A 229 1.10 13.10 -25.70
N PRO A 230 0.07 13.95 -25.51
CA PRO A 230 -0.07 14.76 -24.31
C PRO A 230 -0.16 13.90 -23.04
N VAL A 231 0.54 14.35 -21.98
CA VAL A 231 0.55 13.68 -20.67
C VAL A 231 0.47 14.70 -19.54
N VAL A 232 -0.27 14.38 -18.49
CA VAL A 232 -0.34 15.18 -17.27
C VAL A 232 0.63 14.60 -16.24
N LEU A 233 1.57 15.42 -15.75
CA LEU A 233 2.51 15.03 -14.70
C LEU A 233 2.06 15.57 -13.34
N MET A 234 1.86 14.66 -12.39
CA MET A 234 1.50 14.99 -11.00
C MET A 234 2.74 14.85 -10.12
N LYS A 235 3.49 15.95 -10.01
CA LYS A 235 4.74 16.06 -9.22
C LYS A 235 4.55 16.74 -7.87
N ASP A 236 3.36 17.26 -7.62
CA ASP A 236 3.07 18.07 -6.45
C ASP A 236 3.03 17.21 -5.18
N ARG A 237 3.39 17.83 -4.06
CA ARG A 237 3.22 17.21 -2.76
C ARG A 237 1.75 17.20 -2.39
N VAL A 238 1.16 16.02 -2.41
CA VAL A 238 -0.22 15.77 -1.98
C VAL A 238 -0.23 14.83 -0.78
N THR A 239 -1.32 14.84 -0.03
CA THR A 239 -1.53 13.84 1.01
C THR A 239 -1.77 12.47 0.38
N LEU A 240 -1.58 11.39 1.13
CA LEU A 240 -1.85 10.05 0.58
C LEU A 240 -3.34 9.85 0.26
N ARG A 241 -4.26 10.54 0.97
CA ARG A 241 -5.69 10.52 0.65
C ARG A 241 -6.00 11.28 -0.63
N GLN A 242 -5.41 12.44 -0.84
CA GLN A 242 -5.55 13.16 -2.11
C GLN A 242 -5.01 12.36 -3.29
N LEU A 243 -3.85 11.69 -3.13
CA LEU A 243 -3.35 10.73 -4.12
C LEU A 243 -4.37 9.61 -4.35
N GLY A 244 -4.93 9.03 -3.29
CA GLY A 244 -5.96 8.00 -3.39
C GLY A 244 -7.19 8.48 -4.15
N ALA A 245 -7.66 9.71 -3.88
CA ALA A 245 -8.80 10.31 -4.57
C ALA A 245 -8.53 10.56 -6.07
N MET A 246 -7.33 10.99 -6.42
CA MET A 246 -6.94 11.13 -7.83
C MET A 246 -6.84 9.77 -8.54
N ILE A 247 -6.32 8.74 -7.85
CA ILE A 247 -6.28 7.37 -8.39
C ILE A 247 -7.70 6.80 -8.53
N GLU A 248 -8.62 7.07 -7.58
CA GLU A 248 -10.04 6.65 -7.64
C GLU A 248 -10.73 7.17 -8.92
N LYS A 249 -10.30 8.30 -9.46
CA LYS A 249 -10.84 8.88 -10.71
C LYS A 249 -10.26 8.29 -11.99
N CYS A 250 -9.23 7.46 -11.89
CA CYS A 250 -8.68 6.77 -13.04
C CYS A 250 -9.51 5.50 -13.35
N ASP A 251 -9.77 5.23 -14.61
CA ASP A 251 -10.44 4.01 -15.06
C ASP A 251 -9.50 2.79 -14.97
N LEU A 252 -8.19 3.04 -15.06
CA LEU A 252 -7.15 2.03 -14.92
C LEU A 252 -5.88 2.63 -14.32
N PHE A 253 -5.18 1.84 -13.51
CA PHE A 253 -3.91 2.24 -12.89
C PHE A 253 -2.80 1.23 -13.16
N LEU A 254 -1.73 1.65 -13.84
CA LEU A 254 -0.54 0.86 -14.12
C LEU A 254 0.57 1.23 -13.15
N SER A 255 1.11 0.27 -12.41
CA SER A 255 2.13 0.57 -11.39
C SER A 255 3.15 -0.55 -11.22
N ASN A 256 4.36 -0.18 -10.87
CA ASN A 256 5.34 -1.10 -10.31
C ASN A 256 4.90 -1.61 -8.90
N ASP A 257 5.57 -2.63 -8.38
CA ASP A 257 5.44 -3.12 -6.98
C ASP A 257 5.86 -2.01 -5.99
N THR A 258 4.91 -1.16 -5.59
CA THR A 258 5.13 0.00 -4.72
C THR A 258 3.89 0.36 -3.90
N GLY A 259 4.02 1.35 -3.02
CA GLY A 259 2.93 1.80 -2.14
C GLY A 259 1.67 2.27 -2.88
N PRO A 260 1.77 3.14 -3.89
CA PRO A 260 0.63 3.58 -4.70
C PRO A 260 -0.16 2.46 -5.39
N MET A 261 0.48 1.36 -5.79
CA MET A 261 -0.21 0.16 -6.27
C MET A 261 -1.18 -0.39 -5.22
N HIS A 262 -0.80 -0.43 -3.94
CA HIS A 262 -1.71 -0.86 -2.88
C HIS A 262 -2.81 0.16 -2.60
N ILE A 263 -2.53 1.46 -2.76
CA ILE A 263 -3.57 2.51 -2.65
C ILE A 263 -4.61 2.30 -3.76
N SER A 264 -4.20 2.08 -5.01
CA SER A 264 -5.13 1.90 -6.13
C SER A 264 -6.06 0.70 -5.92
N VAL A 265 -5.53 -0.41 -5.37
CA VAL A 265 -6.35 -1.56 -4.97
C VAL A 265 -7.34 -1.18 -3.87
N ALA A 266 -6.90 -0.41 -2.87
CA ALA A 266 -7.72 -0.02 -1.73
C ALA A 266 -8.84 0.99 -2.07
N VAL A 267 -8.63 1.83 -3.09
CA VAL A 267 -9.67 2.73 -3.63
C VAL A 267 -10.47 2.09 -4.78
N LYS A 268 -10.25 0.78 -5.05
CA LYS A 268 -10.99 -0.04 -6.02
C LYS A 268 -10.78 0.31 -7.49
N THR A 269 -9.74 1.05 -7.83
CA THR A 269 -9.35 1.32 -9.22
C THR A 269 -8.78 0.05 -9.85
N PRO A 270 -9.24 -0.39 -11.03
CA PRO A 270 -8.63 -1.49 -11.77
C PRO A 270 -7.12 -1.27 -11.91
N THR A 271 -6.32 -2.24 -11.46
CA THR A 271 -4.87 -2.05 -11.31
C THR A 271 -4.10 -3.15 -12.02
N ILE A 272 -3.13 -2.76 -12.83
CA ILE A 272 -2.13 -3.65 -13.42
C ILE A 272 -0.82 -3.43 -12.67
N ALA A 273 -0.35 -4.48 -12.00
CA ALA A 273 0.84 -4.44 -11.16
C ALA A 273 2.00 -5.19 -11.83
N LEU A 274 3.12 -4.48 -12.02
CA LEU A 274 4.33 -5.02 -12.62
C LEU A 274 5.28 -5.52 -11.53
N PHE A 275 5.53 -6.83 -11.51
CA PHE A 275 6.38 -7.46 -10.50
C PHE A 275 7.63 -8.11 -11.12
N GLY A 276 8.77 -7.64 -10.70
CA GLY A 276 10.06 -8.26 -11.03
C GLY A 276 10.70 -8.88 -9.78
N PRO A 277 11.58 -8.16 -9.07
CA PRO A 277 12.33 -8.70 -7.93
C PRO A 277 11.52 -8.78 -6.64
N GLY A 278 10.31 -8.22 -6.60
CA GLY A 278 9.43 -8.21 -5.44
C GLY A 278 8.83 -9.58 -5.11
N ASN A 279 8.40 -9.76 -3.87
CA ASN A 279 7.73 -10.99 -3.46
C ASN A 279 6.22 -10.89 -3.79
N HIS A 280 5.83 -11.41 -4.95
CA HIS A 280 4.45 -11.39 -5.42
C HIS A 280 3.50 -12.19 -4.52
N ILE A 281 3.93 -13.30 -3.93
CA ILE A 281 3.09 -14.09 -3.01
C ILE A 281 2.60 -13.22 -1.84
N LYS A 282 3.49 -12.34 -1.33
CA LYS A 282 3.19 -11.48 -0.18
C LYS A 282 2.42 -10.23 -0.54
N PHE A 283 2.59 -9.69 -1.75
CA PHE A 283 2.24 -8.30 -2.07
C PHE A 283 1.48 -8.09 -3.37
N GLN A 284 1.13 -9.15 -4.12
CA GLN A 284 0.32 -8.97 -5.32
C GLN A 284 -1.04 -8.31 -5.02
N PRO A 285 -1.66 -7.60 -5.96
CA PRO A 285 -2.98 -7.05 -5.77
C PRO A 285 -4.02 -8.16 -5.51
N ILE A 286 -5.02 -7.87 -4.67
CA ILE A 286 -6.13 -8.79 -4.35
C ILE A 286 -7.40 -8.25 -4.99
N GLY A 287 -8.15 -9.12 -5.66
CA GLY A 287 -9.43 -8.83 -6.30
C GLY A 287 -9.39 -9.10 -7.80
N GLU A 288 -10.53 -9.47 -8.37
CA GLU A 288 -10.66 -9.87 -9.79
C GLU A 288 -10.45 -8.72 -10.78
N LYS A 289 -10.64 -7.49 -10.31
CA LYS A 289 -10.43 -6.28 -11.12
C LYS A 289 -8.96 -5.97 -11.40
N HIS A 290 -8.04 -6.64 -10.67
CA HIS A 290 -6.62 -6.34 -10.77
C HIS A 290 -5.88 -7.42 -11.54
N ALA A 291 -4.78 -7.05 -12.18
CA ALA A 291 -3.89 -7.97 -12.88
C ALA A 291 -2.47 -7.89 -12.34
N LEU A 292 -1.79 -9.02 -12.40
CA LEU A 292 -0.37 -9.15 -12.06
C LEU A 292 0.40 -9.59 -13.29
N ILE A 293 1.37 -8.80 -13.73
CA ILE A 293 2.30 -9.15 -14.80
C ILE A 293 3.67 -9.44 -14.20
N ARG A 294 4.18 -10.63 -14.43
CA ARG A 294 5.50 -11.08 -13.95
C ARG A 294 6.04 -12.26 -14.74
N HIS A 295 7.35 -12.37 -14.77
CA HIS A 295 8.01 -13.53 -15.35
C HIS A 295 8.78 -14.32 -14.29
N ASP A 296 8.71 -15.66 -14.37
CA ASP A 296 9.48 -16.53 -13.50
C ASP A 296 10.94 -16.54 -13.93
N VAL A 297 11.79 -16.05 -13.03
CA VAL A 297 13.24 -16.10 -13.19
C VAL A 297 13.87 -16.71 -11.93
N PRO A 298 14.95 -17.52 -12.05
CA PRO A 298 15.52 -18.25 -10.90
C PRO A 298 15.98 -17.37 -9.74
N CYS A 299 16.24 -16.07 -9.99
CA CYS A 299 16.70 -15.13 -8.96
C CYS A 299 15.59 -14.30 -8.31
N SER A 300 14.32 -14.45 -8.72
CA SER A 300 13.18 -13.75 -8.12
C SER A 300 12.34 -14.72 -7.25
N PRO A 301 11.84 -14.28 -6.08
CA PRO A 301 12.01 -12.95 -5.48
C PRO A 301 13.40 -12.73 -4.88
N CYS A 302 13.93 -11.51 -5.06
CA CYS A 302 15.25 -11.15 -4.54
C CYS A 302 15.20 -10.76 -3.05
N LYS A 303 16.34 -10.88 -2.35
CA LYS A 303 16.53 -10.18 -1.09
C LYS A 303 16.57 -8.67 -1.37
N GLN A 304 15.59 -7.95 -0.87
CA GLN A 304 15.51 -6.49 -1.02
C GLN A 304 16.77 -5.80 -0.50
N PHE A 305 17.11 -4.69 -1.16
CA PHE A 305 18.26 -3.85 -0.81
C PHE A 305 19.64 -4.50 -0.92
N THR A 306 19.75 -5.67 -1.57
CA THR A 306 21.03 -6.15 -2.03
C THR A 306 21.29 -5.57 -3.43
N ASN A 307 22.29 -4.71 -3.59
CA ASN A 307 22.69 -4.12 -4.89
C ASN A 307 23.38 -5.15 -5.81
N LYS A 308 22.94 -6.41 -5.78
CA LYS A 308 23.56 -7.51 -6.52
C LYS A 308 22.94 -7.76 -7.89
N CYS A 309 21.79 -7.15 -8.19
CA CYS A 309 21.17 -7.31 -9.50
C CYS A 309 21.94 -6.49 -10.54
N LYS A 310 22.49 -7.16 -11.56
CA LYS A 310 23.30 -6.52 -12.60
C LYS A 310 22.50 -6.20 -13.85
N ASP A 311 21.48 -6.99 -14.16
CA ASP A 311 20.78 -6.95 -15.45
C ASP A 311 19.27 -6.73 -15.37
N ASN A 312 18.67 -6.87 -14.19
CA ASN A 312 17.23 -6.70 -13.93
C ASN A 312 16.32 -7.45 -14.93
N ILE A 313 16.71 -8.68 -15.27
CA ILE A 313 16.06 -9.49 -16.31
C ILE A 313 14.56 -9.67 -16.07
N CYS A 314 14.14 -9.82 -14.80
CA CYS A 314 12.73 -10.02 -14.42
C CYS A 314 11.82 -8.85 -14.86
N MET A 315 12.33 -7.60 -14.85
CA MET A 315 11.59 -6.44 -15.34
C MET A 315 11.76 -6.25 -16.85
N LYS A 316 12.90 -6.63 -17.42
CA LYS A 316 13.16 -6.51 -18.85
C LYS A 316 12.28 -7.47 -19.68
N LEU A 317 11.96 -8.63 -19.14
CA LEU A 317 11.08 -9.61 -19.79
C LEU A 317 9.63 -9.15 -19.92
N ILE A 318 9.16 -8.26 -19.04
CA ILE A 318 7.82 -7.65 -19.17
C ILE A 318 7.86 -6.74 -20.42
N THR A 319 7.12 -7.11 -21.47
CA THR A 319 7.07 -6.35 -22.72
C THR A 319 5.97 -5.29 -22.74
N VAL A 320 6.05 -4.34 -23.65
CA VAL A 320 4.98 -3.37 -23.89
C VAL A 320 3.73 -4.05 -24.38
N ASP A 321 3.86 -5.01 -25.30
CA ASP A 321 2.75 -5.72 -25.91
C ASP A 321 1.95 -6.51 -24.85
N GLU A 322 2.63 -7.22 -23.94
CA GLU A 322 1.98 -7.97 -22.83
C GLU A 322 1.21 -7.03 -21.89
N VAL A 323 1.79 -5.89 -21.57
CA VAL A 323 1.12 -4.89 -20.71
C VAL A 323 -0.06 -4.26 -21.45
N TRP A 324 0.11 -3.99 -22.74
CA TRP A 324 -0.95 -3.40 -23.56
C TRP A 324 -2.14 -4.36 -23.74
N GLU A 325 -1.90 -5.62 -24.05
CA GLU A 325 -2.95 -6.64 -24.13
C GLU A 325 -3.77 -6.69 -22.82
N THR A 326 -3.08 -6.68 -21.68
CA THR A 326 -3.74 -6.67 -20.36
C THR A 326 -4.56 -5.39 -20.13
N ILE A 327 -4.10 -4.22 -20.60
CA ILE A 327 -4.84 -2.96 -20.54
C ILE A 327 -6.10 -3.04 -21.42
N HIS A 328 -5.93 -3.50 -22.63
CA HIS A 328 -7.02 -3.64 -23.60
C HIS A 328 -8.15 -4.52 -23.05
N GLU A 329 -7.81 -5.71 -22.50
CA GLU A 329 -8.78 -6.60 -21.85
C GLU A 329 -9.52 -5.96 -20.66
N ARG A 330 -8.96 -4.92 -20.03
CA ARG A 330 -9.55 -4.25 -18.86
C ARG A 330 -10.33 -3.00 -19.20
N LEU A 331 -10.05 -2.38 -20.33
CA LEU A 331 -10.77 -1.20 -20.83
C LEU A 331 -11.92 -1.56 -21.77
N GLU A 332 -11.86 -2.74 -22.42
CA GLU A 332 -13.00 -3.25 -23.16
C GLU A 332 -13.97 -3.96 -22.20
N PRO A 333 -15.29 -3.70 -22.29
CA PRO A 333 -16.31 -4.25 -21.40
C PRO A 333 -16.59 -5.75 -21.64
#